data_2eb959047943dd6ae3dce697a138b999
#
_entry.id   2eb959047943dd6ae3dce697a138b999
#
_cell.length_a   1.000
_cell.length_b   1.000
_cell.length_c   1.000
_cell.angle_alpha   90.00
_cell.angle_beta   90.00
_cell.angle_gamma   90.00
#
_symmetry.space_group_name_H-M   'P 1'
#
loop_
_entity.id
_entity.type
_entity.pdbx_description
1 polymer ?
#
loop_
_entity_poly.entity_id
_entity_poly.type
_entity_poly.pdbx_seq_one_letter_code
_entity_poly.pdbx_strand_id
1 'polypeptide(L)'
;LREGYPRNDIFRKKPDLSMKERAGFADKTLLTYFPTYRGIFNQVERQEYMETLSANLALWDSQLKDDEILLIKLHPFLHGSEAFDGYRHIRAFPTDWDTYEGLNLCDVLITDYSSVFYDYANTGKKVIFFAYDRAEYESTRGMYEDIETYPFHYTEDAAEVIPYAHADGGTPDEAFMEKYASYEDGHGAEKICRQVFLHEDCCRQKKYTGNGKKNILLYGGDLDQNGITSALYAMLHELDLTKYNYFLSFRLISVKDHPERMDRIPDHIGIYPLSSEMNMDVLTGFSLMRKMRGANTNSINRRIHIAYQREWKKHFGSTDFSAVIHYNGYEAYITSLFEESPCGRTIWVHNNMADEIRTKGNQNIYLLREAYQKYDHIITVSEDILDSTIHGIGADPAKVTVVNNCHDYQSVIKRSEEMLAFQETTKSTVSGDQLSNVLSGNDTKFISIGRYSPEKGHVRLMNAFNTYQASHPDTWLIIIGGVGTLYEDAVAHAKSLAASDHIILIYSMQNPMPVLKNCDLFLLSSFYEGRPIVLMEAATLGLPLMTCDVNGCHGFMTEYHGTLTDNSEEGILHGMQLFAEGKVHPIQIDFDKINAASAAQTEALIKDCIHISHSERAH
;
A
#
# COMPACT_ATOMS: atom_id res chain seq x y z
N LEU A 1 -28.17 -6.49 0.13
CA LEU A 1 -29.35 -6.23 0.98
C LEU A 1 -29.14 -4.92 1.75
N ARG A 2 -30.23 -4.17 2.00
CA ARG A 2 -30.24 -2.95 2.83
C ARG A 2 -31.27 -3.13 3.92
N GLU A 3 -30.85 -3.66 5.06
CA GLU A 3 -31.66 -3.86 6.25
C GLU A 3 -30.91 -3.39 7.47
N GLY A 4 -31.63 -3.23 8.59
CA GLY A 4 -31.04 -2.93 9.88
C GLY A 4 -30.07 -4.01 10.35
N TYR A 5 -29.21 -3.67 11.28
CA TYR A 5 -28.28 -4.64 11.87
C TYR A 5 -29.03 -5.66 12.73
N PRO A 6 -28.86 -6.99 12.47
CA PRO A 6 -29.50 -8.04 13.28
C PRO A 6 -29.32 -7.89 14.79
N ARG A 7 -28.17 -7.36 15.22
CA ARG A 7 -27.87 -7.12 16.64
C ARG A 7 -28.75 -6.05 17.27
N ASN A 8 -29.25 -5.09 16.45
CA ASN A 8 -30.06 -3.98 16.93
C ASN A 8 -31.53 -4.35 17.13
N ASP A 9 -31.98 -5.53 16.60
CA ASP A 9 -33.34 -6.01 16.84
C ASP A 9 -33.68 -6.11 18.33
N ILE A 10 -32.67 -6.32 19.20
CA ILE A 10 -32.85 -6.39 20.65
C ILE A 10 -33.38 -5.07 21.25
N PHE A 11 -32.99 -3.92 20.69
CA PHE A 11 -33.40 -2.61 21.19
C PHE A 11 -34.87 -2.27 20.91
N ARG A 12 -35.51 -3.02 20.02
CA ARG A 12 -36.96 -2.94 19.74
C ARG A 12 -37.78 -3.93 20.56
N LYS A 13 -37.10 -4.82 21.31
CA LYS A 13 -37.76 -5.77 22.22
C LYS A 13 -37.82 -5.16 23.62
N LYS A 14 -38.84 -5.59 24.38
CA LYS A 14 -38.90 -5.27 25.83
C LYS A 14 -37.67 -5.86 26.51
N PRO A 15 -36.93 -5.07 27.32
CA PRO A 15 -35.77 -5.57 28.03
C PRO A 15 -36.16 -6.65 29.05
N ASP A 16 -35.30 -7.66 29.23
CA ASP A 16 -35.48 -8.70 30.25
C ASP A 16 -35.13 -8.18 31.64
N LEU A 17 -36.13 -7.67 32.34
CA LEU A 17 -35.94 -7.12 33.68
C LEU A 17 -35.45 -8.17 34.69
N SER A 18 -35.62 -9.47 34.44
CA SER A 18 -35.11 -10.51 35.33
C SER A 18 -33.58 -10.53 35.42
N MET A 19 -32.89 -10.08 34.38
CA MET A 19 -31.43 -9.89 34.39
C MET A 19 -31.03 -8.80 35.40
N LYS A 20 -31.78 -7.70 35.42
CA LYS A 20 -31.58 -6.58 36.35
C LYS A 20 -31.82 -7.02 37.81
N GLU A 21 -32.89 -7.81 38.04
CA GLU A 21 -33.20 -8.39 39.34
C GLU A 21 -32.11 -9.35 39.84
N ARG A 22 -31.64 -10.27 38.99
CA ARG A 22 -30.56 -11.22 39.35
C ARG A 22 -29.25 -10.52 39.70
N ALA A 23 -28.96 -9.39 39.06
CA ALA A 23 -27.77 -8.58 39.35
C ALA A 23 -27.93 -7.67 40.57
N GLY A 24 -29.09 -7.66 41.26
CA GLY A 24 -29.36 -6.83 42.42
C GLY A 24 -29.65 -5.36 42.11
N PHE A 25 -30.08 -5.05 40.87
CA PHE A 25 -30.36 -3.69 40.40
C PHE A 25 -31.86 -3.44 40.12
N ALA A 26 -32.76 -4.24 40.69
CA ALA A 26 -34.21 -4.23 40.33
C ALA A 26 -34.81 -2.81 40.29
N ASP A 27 -34.60 -2.02 41.35
CA ASP A 27 -35.16 -0.68 41.52
C ASP A 27 -34.16 0.45 41.18
N LYS A 28 -33.09 0.13 40.46
CA LYS A 28 -32.03 1.11 40.14
C LYS A 28 -32.19 1.67 38.73
N THR A 29 -31.90 2.94 38.54
CA THR A 29 -31.62 3.55 37.26
C THR A 29 -30.18 3.18 36.84
N LEU A 30 -30.01 2.63 35.66
CA LEU A 30 -28.71 2.15 35.17
C LEU A 30 -28.13 3.14 34.16
N LEU A 31 -27.01 3.74 34.53
CA LEU A 31 -26.13 4.42 33.60
C LEU A 31 -25.04 3.46 33.15
N THR A 32 -24.49 3.64 31.97
CA THR A 32 -23.37 2.83 31.52
C THR A 32 -22.30 3.67 30.85
N TYR A 33 -21.02 3.38 31.12
CA TYR A 33 -19.87 4.03 30.50
C TYR A 33 -19.09 3.03 29.64
N PHE A 34 -19.05 3.30 28.34
CA PHE A 34 -18.41 2.50 27.30
C PHE A 34 -17.36 3.33 26.57
N PRO A 35 -16.15 3.51 27.11
CA PRO A 35 -15.09 4.25 26.45
C PRO A 35 -14.48 3.45 25.31
N THR A 36 -14.04 4.15 24.25
CA THR A 36 -13.26 3.58 23.16
C THR A 36 -11.86 3.17 23.65
N TYR A 37 -11.38 2.02 23.16
CA TYR A 37 -10.02 1.57 23.42
C TYR A 37 -8.99 2.46 22.71
N ARG A 38 -8.03 3.00 23.46
CA ARG A 38 -7.03 3.96 22.95
C ARG A 38 -5.81 3.31 22.25
N GLY A 39 -5.74 1.98 22.18
CA GLY A 39 -4.64 1.26 21.53
C GLY A 39 -3.76 0.51 22.54
N ILE A 40 -2.58 0.09 22.08
CA ILE A 40 -1.59 -0.57 22.95
C ILE A 40 -0.87 0.53 23.72
N PHE A 41 -1.21 0.68 24.99
CA PHE A 41 -0.48 1.57 25.88
C PHE A 41 0.86 0.94 26.27
N ASN A 42 1.91 1.75 26.32
CA ASN A 42 3.07 1.40 27.12
C ASN A 42 2.69 1.46 28.63
N GLN A 43 3.59 1.04 29.51
CA GLN A 43 3.29 0.91 30.93
C GLN A 43 2.99 2.26 31.61
N VAL A 44 3.60 3.35 31.14
CA VAL A 44 3.41 4.71 31.66
C VAL A 44 2.05 5.25 31.22
N GLU A 45 1.75 5.20 29.92
CA GLU A 45 0.46 5.65 29.37
C GLU A 45 -0.73 4.92 29.98
N ARG A 46 -0.58 3.61 30.24
CA ARG A 46 -1.61 2.83 30.92
C ARG A 46 -1.85 3.32 32.34
N GLN A 47 -0.79 3.67 33.06
CA GLN A 47 -0.90 4.18 34.42
C GLN A 47 -1.59 5.54 34.46
N GLU A 48 -1.19 6.47 33.59
CA GLU A 48 -1.82 7.79 33.47
C GLU A 48 -3.30 7.71 33.10
N TYR A 49 -3.65 6.82 32.14
CA TYR A 49 -5.04 6.56 31.80
C TYR A 49 -5.84 6.06 32.99
N MET A 50 -5.32 5.11 33.78
CA MET A 50 -6.00 4.55 34.96
C MET A 50 -6.14 5.56 36.08
N GLU A 51 -5.16 6.46 36.28
CA GLU A 51 -5.23 7.55 37.27
C GLU A 51 -6.32 8.56 36.87
N THR A 52 -6.38 8.97 35.63
CA THR A 52 -7.42 9.85 35.09
C THR A 52 -8.81 9.22 35.23
N LEU A 53 -8.94 7.96 34.84
CA LEU A 53 -10.19 7.22 34.99
C LEU A 53 -10.64 7.16 36.45
N SER A 54 -9.74 6.82 37.37
CA SER A 54 -10.05 6.74 38.78
C SER A 54 -10.51 8.07 39.36
N ALA A 55 -9.88 9.18 38.95
CA ALA A 55 -10.31 10.52 39.38
C ALA A 55 -11.73 10.85 38.87
N ASN A 56 -12.02 10.57 37.60
CA ASN A 56 -13.34 10.78 37.01
C ASN A 56 -14.40 9.91 37.70
N LEU A 57 -14.09 8.64 37.98
CA LEU A 57 -15.00 7.74 38.67
C LEU A 57 -15.33 8.19 40.10
N ALA A 58 -14.33 8.67 40.86
CA ALA A 58 -14.54 9.20 42.19
C ALA A 58 -15.46 10.44 42.17
N LEU A 59 -15.29 11.30 41.18
CA LEU A 59 -16.15 12.47 40.98
C LEU A 59 -17.59 12.03 40.69
N TRP A 60 -17.78 11.13 39.70
CA TRP A 60 -19.10 10.63 39.31
C TRP A 60 -19.81 9.87 40.41
N ASP A 61 -19.08 9.04 41.19
CA ASP A 61 -19.65 8.34 42.33
C ASP A 61 -20.25 9.31 43.37
N SER A 62 -19.62 10.48 43.57
CA SER A 62 -20.11 11.53 44.47
C SER A 62 -21.33 12.30 43.95
N GLN A 63 -21.59 12.27 42.65
CA GLN A 63 -22.68 12.99 41.96
C GLN A 63 -23.91 12.12 41.70
N LEU A 64 -23.75 10.78 41.71
CA LEU A 64 -24.82 9.82 41.48
C LEU A 64 -25.79 9.77 42.68
N LYS A 65 -27.08 9.55 42.40
CA LYS A 65 -28.13 9.42 43.41
C LYS A 65 -28.17 8.02 43.99
N ASP A 66 -28.85 7.86 45.13
CA ASP A 66 -28.94 6.59 45.85
C ASP A 66 -29.65 5.47 45.04
N ASP A 67 -30.49 5.81 44.10
CA ASP A 67 -31.20 4.91 43.20
C ASP A 67 -30.50 4.70 41.84
N GLU A 68 -29.29 5.24 41.65
CA GLU A 68 -28.53 5.15 40.42
C GLU A 68 -27.32 4.20 40.57
N ILE A 69 -27.01 3.47 39.48
CA ILE A 69 -25.81 2.66 39.35
C ILE A 69 -25.15 2.96 38.00
N LEU A 70 -23.86 3.24 38.03
CA LEU A 70 -23.03 3.38 36.84
C LEU A 70 -22.29 2.07 36.58
N LEU A 71 -22.61 1.43 35.46
CA LEU A 71 -21.95 0.22 34.96
C LEU A 71 -20.81 0.58 34.00
N ILE A 72 -19.61 0.07 34.26
CA ILE A 72 -18.44 0.38 33.45
C ILE A 72 -18.00 -0.85 32.66
N LYS A 73 -17.88 -0.70 31.33
CA LYS A 73 -17.36 -1.72 30.44
C LYS A 73 -16.07 -1.23 29.78
N LEU A 74 -14.95 -1.56 30.41
CA LEU A 74 -13.64 -1.35 29.81
C LEU A 74 -13.31 -2.44 28.77
N HIS A 75 -12.38 -2.11 27.87
CA HIS A 75 -11.86 -3.09 26.92
C HIS A 75 -11.15 -4.24 27.69
N PRO A 76 -11.23 -5.50 27.21
CA PRO A 76 -10.62 -6.66 27.86
C PRO A 76 -9.13 -6.53 28.21
N PHE A 77 -8.35 -5.74 27.47
CA PHE A 77 -6.94 -5.48 27.79
C PHE A 77 -6.70 -4.57 29.01
N LEU A 78 -7.74 -3.95 29.54
CA LEU A 78 -7.68 -3.09 30.73
C LEU A 78 -8.24 -3.76 31.99
N HIS A 79 -8.53 -5.06 31.96
CA HIS A 79 -9.18 -5.77 33.05
C HIS A 79 -8.42 -5.76 34.38
N GLY A 80 -9.18 -5.42 35.41
CA GLY A 80 -9.07 -5.72 36.83
C GLY A 80 -10.44 -5.45 37.43
N SER A 81 -11.25 -6.50 37.67
CA SER A 81 -12.57 -6.37 38.30
C SER A 81 -12.50 -5.73 39.72
N GLU A 82 -11.33 -5.75 40.33
CA GLU A 82 -11.02 -5.12 41.60
C GLU A 82 -10.95 -3.58 41.53
N ALA A 83 -10.90 -3.00 40.31
CA ALA A 83 -10.77 -1.55 40.11
C ALA A 83 -12.00 -0.74 40.60
N PHE A 84 -13.14 -1.39 40.84
CA PHE A 84 -14.39 -0.73 41.20
C PHE A 84 -14.85 -1.06 42.64
N ASP A 85 -14.07 -1.86 43.36
CA ASP A 85 -14.34 -2.17 44.78
C ASP A 85 -14.05 -0.92 45.64
N GLY A 86 -15.06 -0.41 46.31
CA GLY A 86 -14.95 0.80 47.14
C GLY A 86 -15.81 1.98 46.68
N TYR A 87 -16.33 1.98 45.47
CA TYR A 87 -17.32 2.96 45.04
C TYR A 87 -18.73 2.58 45.54
N ARG A 88 -19.53 3.59 45.87
CA ARG A 88 -20.89 3.39 46.34
C ARG A 88 -21.86 3.02 45.21
N HIS A 89 -21.73 3.70 44.07
CA HIS A 89 -22.67 3.63 42.95
C HIS A 89 -22.07 3.03 41.68
N ILE A 90 -20.78 2.72 41.65
CA ILE A 90 -20.10 2.25 40.45
C ILE A 90 -19.84 0.74 40.52
N ARG A 91 -20.10 0.03 39.44
CA ARG A 91 -19.88 -1.42 39.31
C ARG A 91 -19.30 -1.76 37.94
N ALA A 92 -18.59 -2.90 37.85
CA ALA A 92 -18.26 -3.47 36.58
C ALA A 92 -19.54 -3.89 35.81
N PHE A 93 -19.54 -3.71 34.51
CA PHE A 93 -20.61 -4.27 33.68
C PHE A 93 -20.59 -5.80 33.81
N PRO A 94 -21.72 -6.45 34.13
CA PRO A 94 -21.76 -7.88 34.44
C PRO A 94 -21.22 -8.72 33.26
N THR A 95 -20.31 -9.63 33.54
CA THR A 95 -19.62 -10.44 32.52
C THR A 95 -20.50 -11.55 31.93
N ASP A 96 -21.55 -11.92 32.62
CA ASP A 96 -22.58 -12.90 32.21
C ASP A 96 -23.70 -12.27 31.36
N TRP A 97 -23.70 -10.92 31.23
CA TRP A 97 -24.66 -10.24 30.35
C TRP A 97 -24.15 -10.20 28.94
N ASP A 98 -25.04 -10.54 27.98
CA ASP A 98 -24.82 -10.09 26.60
C ASP A 98 -24.75 -8.57 26.56
N THR A 99 -23.81 -8.03 25.77
CA THR A 99 -23.56 -6.58 25.76
C THR A 99 -24.79 -5.79 25.31
N TYR A 100 -25.51 -6.25 24.30
CA TYR A 100 -26.65 -5.53 23.74
C TYR A 100 -27.91 -5.72 24.58
N GLU A 101 -28.09 -6.89 25.20
CA GLU A 101 -29.14 -7.10 26.20
C GLU A 101 -28.94 -6.21 27.41
N GLY A 102 -27.71 -6.12 27.91
CA GLY A 102 -27.36 -5.23 29.01
C GLY A 102 -27.53 -3.74 28.67
N LEU A 103 -27.10 -3.32 27.46
CA LEU A 103 -27.34 -1.96 26.97
C LEU A 103 -28.84 -1.63 26.88
N ASN A 104 -29.67 -2.58 26.47
CA ASN A 104 -31.12 -2.39 26.43
C ASN A 104 -31.74 -2.16 27.82
N LEU A 105 -31.11 -2.67 28.89
CA LEU A 105 -31.50 -2.43 30.28
C LEU A 105 -31.04 -1.06 30.82
N CYS A 106 -29.98 -0.47 30.26
CA CYS A 106 -29.45 0.82 30.70
C CYS A 106 -30.32 1.98 30.24
N ASP A 107 -30.40 3.03 31.05
CA ASP A 107 -31.22 4.22 30.83
C ASP A 107 -30.42 5.37 30.21
N VAL A 108 -29.10 5.40 30.40
CA VAL A 108 -28.16 6.39 29.87
C VAL A 108 -26.90 5.71 29.38
N LEU A 109 -26.45 6.04 28.17
CA LEU A 109 -25.12 5.67 27.65
C LEU A 109 -24.18 6.88 27.75
N ILE A 110 -23.08 6.72 28.46
CA ILE A 110 -21.94 7.62 28.44
C ILE A 110 -20.88 6.95 27.58
N THR A 111 -20.39 7.63 26.56
CA THR A 111 -19.38 7.11 25.66
C THR A 111 -18.54 8.25 25.10
N ASP A 112 -17.60 7.93 24.21
CA ASP A 112 -16.75 8.90 23.52
C ASP A 112 -16.91 8.75 21.98
N TYR A 113 -15.91 8.19 21.30
CA TYR A 113 -15.89 7.99 19.86
C TYR A 113 -16.40 6.61 19.41
N SER A 114 -16.92 5.81 20.34
CA SER A 114 -17.38 4.45 20.07
C SER A 114 -18.66 4.45 19.24
N SER A 115 -18.66 3.71 18.12
CA SER A 115 -19.85 3.56 17.27
C SER A 115 -21.06 2.92 17.96
N VAL A 116 -20.93 2.44 19.18
CA VAL A 116 -22.02 1.84 19.97
C VAL A 116 -23.20 2.81 20.18
N PHE A 117 -22.95 4.12 20.14
CA PHE A 117 -24.02 5.10 20.29
C PHE A 117 -25.04 5.06 19.15
N TYR A 118 -24.62 4.74 17.91
CA TYR A 118 -25.56 4.54 16.79
C TYR A 118 -26.50 3.36 17.06
N ASP A 119 -25.96 2.29 17.61
CA ASP A 119 -26.75 1.11 17.95
C ASP A 119 -27.70 1.43 19.12
N TYR A 120 -27.16 2.05 20.19
CA TYR A 120 -27.91 2.39 21.39
C TYR A 120 -29.03 3.42 21.13
N ALA A 121 -28.84 4.35 20.18
CA ALA A 121 -29.86 5.31 19.77
C ALA A 121 -31.20 4.67 19.39
N ASN A 122 -31.19 3.40 18.96
CA ASN A 122 -32.41 2.64 18.68
C ASN A 122 -33.28 2.39 19.92
N THR A 123 -32.76 2.57 21.12
CA THR A 123 -33.55 2.55 22.35
C THR A 123 -34.38 3.82 22.55
N GLY A 124 -34.05 4.91 21.86
CA GLY A 124 -34.61 6.24 22.11
C GLY A 124 -34.13 6.91 23.40
N LYS A 125 -33.18 6.28 24.11
CA LYS A 125 -32.68 6.74 25.42
C LYS A 125 -31.50 7.72 25.25
N LYS A 126 -31.09 8.31 26.37
CA LYS A 126 -30.08 9.37 26.44
C LYS A 126 -28.67 8.88 26.14
N VAL A 127 -27.93 9.66 25.36
CA VAL A 127 -26.50 9.50 25.08
C VAL A 127 -25.74 10.73 25.54
N ILE A 128 -24.58 10.56 26.12
CA ILE A 128 -23.64 11.60 26.54
C ILE A 128 -22.28 11.29 25.96
N PHE A 129 -21.75 12.23 25.18
CA PHE A 129 -20.36 12.16 24.72
C PHE A 129 -19.44 12.81 25.75
N PHE A 130 -18.54 12.00 26.31
CA PHE A 130 -17.46 12.47 27.16
C PHE A 130 -16.13 12.29 26.44
N ALA A 131 -15.65 13.35 25.79
CA ALA A 131 -14.55 13.33 24.84
C ALA A 131 -13.37 14.20 25.30
N TYR A 132 -12.85 13.95 26.52
CA TYR A 132 -11.81 14.75 27.20
C TYR A 132 -10.47 14.82 26.44
N ASP A 133 -10.22 13.91 25.49
CA ASP A 133 -9.01 13.80 24.68
C ASP A 133 -9.26 14.02 23.19
N ARG A 134 -10.29 14.81 22.84
CA ARG A 134 -10.75 15.01 21.45
C ARG A 134 -9.65 15.41 20.50
N ALA A 135 -8.85 16.43 20.83
CA ALA A 135 -7.81 16.94 19.96
C ALA A 135 -6.75 15.87 19.61
N GLU A 136 -6.40 15.04 20.60
CA GLU A 136 -5.47 13.92 20.39
C GLU A 136 -6.10 12.83 19.51
N TYR A 137 -7.36 12.48 19.77
CA TYR A 137 -8.06 11.45 19.00
C TYR A 137 -8.23 11.86 17.53
N GLU A 138 -8.62 13.09 17.27
CA GLU A 138 -8.75 13.63 15.89
C GLU A 138 -7.43 13.61 15.14
N SER A 139 -6.33 13.99 15.81
CA SER A 139 -5.00 14.05 15.18
C SER A 139 -4.43 12.65 14.87
N THR A 140 -4.79 11.63 15.65
CA THR A 140 -4.21 10.27 15.54
C THR A 140 -5.07 9.29 14.76
N ARG A 141 -6.41 9.40 14.83
CA ARG A 141 -7.36 8.44 14.25
C ARG A 141 -8.36 9.06 13.29
N GLY A 142 -8.62 10.36 13.45
CA GLY A 142 -9.68 11.06 12.70
C GLY A 142 -11.09 10.67 13.14
N MET A 143 -12.07 11.42 12.67
CA MET A 143 -13.50 11.14 12.84
C MET A 143 -14.21 11.24 11.50
N TYR A 144 -15.26 10.44 11.32
CA TYR A 144 -16.09 10.49 10.10
C TYR A 144 -16.99 11.73 10.09
N GLU A 145 -17.51 12.12 11.24
CA GLU A 145 -18.37 13.28 11.44
C GLU A 145 -18.07 13.90 12.82
N ASP A 146 -18.32 15.18 12.93
CA ASP A 146 -18.16 15.91 14.18
C ASP A 146 -19.28 15.52 15.16
N ILE A 147 -18.88 14.95 16.34
CA ILE A 147 -19.81 14.47 17.35
C ILE A 147 -20.65 15.57 17.99
N GLU A 148 -20.23 16.85 17.91
CA GLU A 148 -21.02 17.99 18.37
C GLU A 148 -22.25 18.25 17.49
N THR A 149 -22.27 17.73 16.27
CA THR A 149 -23.40 17.90 15.35
C THR A 149 -24.58 16.97 15.66
N TYR A 150 -24.40 16.02 16.57
CA TYR A 150 -25.45 15.08 16.97
C TYR A 150 -26.37 15.65 18.05
N PRO A 151 -27.62 15.17 18.18
CA PRO A 151 -28.61 15.69 19.14
C PRO A 151 -28.34 15.22 20.60
N PHE A 152 -27.10 14.81 20.89
CA PHE A 152 -26.69 14.27 22.18
C PHE A 152 -25.96 15.32 23.01
N HIS A 153 -25.89 15.08 24.32
CA HIS A 153 -25.05 15.92 25.17
C HIS A 153 -23.57 15.66 24.88
N TYR A 154 -22.78 16.73 24.83
CA TYR A 154 -21.34 16.67 24.62
C TYR A 154 -20.59 17.46 25.69
N THR A 155 -19.52 16.90 26.21
CA THR A 155 -18.59 17.59 27.12
C THR A 155 -17.18 16.97 27.08
N GLU A 156 -16.20 17.82 27.36
CA GLU A 156 -14.82 17.44 27.65
C GLU A 156 -14.52 17.46 29.17
N ASP A 157 -15.45 18.05 29.99
CA ASP A 157 -15.33 18.18 31.42
C ASP A 157 -16.06 17.01 32.16
N ALA A 158 -15.30 16.23 32.88
CA ALA A 158 -15.85 15.13 33.71
C ALA A 158 -16.92 15.60 34.71
N ALA A 159 -16.84 16.85 35.19
CA ALA A 159 -17.80 17.39 36.16
C ALA A 159 -19.22 17.57 35.58
N GLU A 160 -19.36 17.67 34.28
CA GLU A 160 -20.65 17.86 33.61
C GLU A 160 -21.35 16.56 33.19
N VAL A 161 -20.65 15.41 33.22
CA VAL A 161 -21.17 14.12 32.73
C VAL A 161 -22.43 13.69 33.49
N ILE A 162 -22.39 13.64 34.82
CA ILE A 162 -23.55 13.23 35.65
C ILE A 162 -24.64 14.30 35.67
N PRO A 163 -24.33 15.60 35.75
CA PRO A 163 -25.33 16.65 35.52
C PRO A 163 -26.09 16.50 34.18
N TYR A 164 -25.43 16.16 33.10
CA TYR A 164 -26.10 15.88 31.81
C TYR A 164 -26.96 14.60 31.85
N ALA A 165 -26.60 13.60 32.62
CA ALA A 165 -27.47 12.44 32.81
C ALA A 165 -28.83 12.83 33.45
N HIS A 166 -28.82 13.85 34.32
CA HIS A 166 -30.03 14.36 35.00
C HIS A 166 -30.75 15.48 34.22
N ALA A 167 -30.10 16.11 33.26
CA ALA A 167 -30.69 17.18 32.45
C ALA A 167 -31.68 16.65 31.41
N ASP A 168 -32.56 17.49 30.91
CA ASP A 168 -33.43 17.15 29.76
C ASP A 168 -32.62 17.09 28.43
N GLY A 169 -33.12 16.34 27.46
CA GLY A 169 -32.49 16.20 26.13
C GLY A 169 -31.44 15.10 26.07
N GLY A 170 -30.56 15.15 25.07
CA GLY A 170 -29.52 14.14 24.81
C GLY A 170 -30.09 12.84 24.25
N THR A 171 -31.30 12.85 23.70
CA THR A 171 -31.94 11.70 23.04
C THR A 171 -31.91 11.86 21.51
N PRO A 172 -31.92 10.75 20.74
CA PRO A 172 -31.94 10.83 19.29
C PRO A 172 -33.21 11.55 18.80
N ASP A 173 -33.03 12.48 17.88
CA ASP A 173 -34.14 13.14 17.20
C ASP A 173 -34.53 12.40 15.89
N GLU A 174 -35.61 12.88 15.23
CA GLU A 174 -36.11 12.28 14.00
C GLU A 174 -35.06 12.35 12.87
N ALA A 175 -34.33 13.47 12.75
CA ALA A 175 -33.32 13.65 11.70
C ALA A 175 -32.15 12.67 11.88
N PHE A 176 -31.70 12.46 13.12
CA PHE A 176 -30.67 11.48 13.43
C PHE A 176 -31.14 10.05 13.09
N MET A 177 -32.35 9.70 13.52
CA MET A 177 -32.91 8.36 13.28
C MET A 177 -33.14 8.09 11.79
N GLU A 178 -33.59 9.08 11.02
CA GLU A 178 -33.75 8.95 9.57
C GLU A 178 -32.40 8.73 8.88
N LYS A 179 -31.36 9.47 9.29
CA LYS A 179 -30.03 9.39 8.69
C LYS A 179 -29.32 8.06 9.02
N TYR A 180 -29.34 7.62 10.30
CA TYR A 180 -28.49 6.55 10.77
C TYR A 180 -29.20 5.25 11.13
N ALA A 181 -30.50 5.27 11.37
CA ALA A 181 -31.30 4.13 11.85
C ALA A 181 -32.58 3.85 11.02
N SER A 182 -32.66 4.41 9.81
CA SER A 182 -33.89 4.30 8.97
C SER A 182 -34.27 2.87 8.58
N TYR A 183 -33.38 1.91 8.71
CA TYR A 183 -33.62 0.49 8.42
C TYR A 183 -33.85 -0.36 9.67
N GLU A 184 -33.76 0.22 10.86
CA GLU A 184 -33.85 -0.48 12.15
C GLU A 184 -35.30 -0.64 12.59
N ASP A 185 -35.95 -1.71 12.18
CA ASP A 185 -37.37 -2.00 12.51
C ASP A 185 -37.56 -3.15 13.51
N GLY A 186 -36.47 -3.73 14.00
CA GLY A 186 -36.50 -4.85 14.95
C GLY A 186 -36.70 -6.23 14.32
N HIS A 187 -36.68 -6.32 12.99
CA HIS A 187 -36.88 -7.55 12.23
C HIS A 187 -35.73 -7.84 11.26
N GLY A 188 -34.56 -7.20 11.44
CA GLY A 188 -33.40 -7.32 10.56
C GLY A 188 -32.92 -8.77 10.45
N ALA A 189 -32.77 -9.46 11.59
CA ALA A 189 -32.34 -10.85 11.62
C ALA A 189 -33.33 -11.79 10.89
N GLU A 190 -34.63 -11.65 11.19
CA GLU A 190 -35.66 -12.44 10.57
C GLU A 190 -35.69 -12.28 9.04
N LYS A 191 -35.71 -11.03 8.55
CA LYS A 191 -35.73 -10.71 7.12
C LYS A 191 -34.51 -11.26 6.41
N ILE A 192 -33.32 -11.05 6.96
CA ILE A 192 -32.07 -11.53 6.36
C ILE A 192 -32.08 -13.07 6.30
N CYS A 193 -32.48 -13.75 7.38
CA CYS A 193 -32.58 -15.22 7.39
C CYS A 193 -33.59 -15.75 6.34
N ARG A 194 -34.76 -15.13 6.25
CA ARG A 194 -35.78 -15.53 5.25
C ARG A 194 -35.27 -15.31 3.83
N GLN A 195 -34.65 -14.17 3.56
CA GLN A 195 -34.09 -13.88 2.23
C GLN A 195 -32.96 -14.84 1.85
N VAL A 196 -32.03 -15.12 2.76
CA VAL A 196 -30.81 -15.88 2.46
C VAL A 196 -31.04 -17.37 2.47
N PHE A 197 -31.81 -17.91 3.44
CA PHE A 197 -31.97 -19.34 3.62
C PHE A 197 -33.28 -19.88 3.02
N LEU A 198 -34.36 -19.08 3.03
CA LEU A 198 -35.65 -19.50 2.49
C LEU A 198 -35.91 -18.94 1.09
N HIS A 199 -35.00 -18.10 0.56
CA HIS A 199 -35.11 -17.45 -0.74
C HIS A 199 -36.40 -16.61 -0.92
N GLU A 200 -36.91 -16.05 0.18
CA GLU A 200 -38.10 -15.19 0.16
C GLU A 200 -37.65 -13.74 -0.12
N ASP A 201 -38.34 -13.05 -1.03
CA ASP A 201 -38.03 -11.68 -1.39
C ASP A 201 -38.64 -10.68 -0.37
N CYS A 202 -38.02 -10.56 0.81
CA CYS A 202 -38.52 -9.77 1.92
C CYS A 202 -37.57 -8.64 2.37
N CYS A 203 -36.33 -8.61 1.86
CA CYS A 203 -35.36 -7.55 2.15
C CYS A 203 -35.39 -6.46 1.10
N ARG A 204 -35.08 -5.22 1.52
CA ARG A 204 -34.77 -4.13 0.60
C ARG A 204 -33.50 -4.46 -0.17
N GLN A 205 -33.57 -4.40 -1.50
CA GLN A 205 -32.45 -4.73 -2.37
C GLN A 205 -32.03 -3.51 -3.17
N LYS A 206 -30.74 -3.21 -3.16
CA LYS A 206 -30.14 -2.33 -4.16
C LYS A 206 -29.38 -3.21 -5.14
N LYS A 207 -29.91 -3.32 -6.35
CA LYS A 207 -29.19 -3.98 -7.46
C LYS A 207 -28.17 -3.00 -8.02
N TYR A 208 -26.92 -3.37 -7.95
CA TYR A 208 -25.87 -2.70 -8.66
C TYR A 208 -25.74 -3.35 -10.03
N THR A 209 -26.22 -2.68 -11.05
CA THR A 209 -25.97 -3.11 -12.43
C THR A 209 -24.56 -2.66 -12.79
N GLY A 210 -23.73 -3.60 -13.24
CA GLY A 210 -22.43 -3.26 -13.81
C GLY A 210 -22.61 -2.34 -15.02
N ASN A 211 -21.54 -1.61 -15.36
CA ASN A 211 -21.52 -0.71 -16.51
C ASN A 211 -21.36 -1.45 -17.86
N GLY A 212 -21.35 -2.78 -17.85
CA GLY A 212 -21.19 -3.64 -19.04
C GLY A 212 -19.76 -3.78 -19.53
N LYS A 213 -18.79 -3.08 -18.94
CA LYS A 213 -17.38 -3.19 -19.33
C LYS A 213 -16.75 -4.45 -18.73
N LYS A 214 -15.74 -4.98 -19.41
CA LYS A 214 -14.91 -6.08 -18.92
C LYS A 214 -13.98 -5.60 -17.81
N ASN A 215 -13.76 -6.45 -16.80
CA ASN A 215 -12.87 -6.16 -15.68
C ASN A 215 -11.48 -6.72 -15.98
N ILE A 216 -10.47 -5.90 -15.82
CA ILE A 216 -9.06 -6.22 -16.03
C ILE A 216 -8.33 -6.07 -14.70
N LEU A 217 -7.63 -7.11 -14.26
CA LEU A 217 -6.84 -7.11 -13.05
C LEU A 217 -5.37 -6.90 -13.36
N LEU A 218 -4.76 -5.90 -12.74
CA LEU A 218 -3.30 -5.66 -12.80
C LEU A 218 -2.71 -5.90 -11.41
N TYR A 219 -1.57 -6.58 -11.35
CA TYR A 219 -0.80 -6.71 -10.12
C TYR A 219 0.46 -5.87 -10.19
N GLY A 220 0.58 -4.88 -9.31
CA GLY A 220 1.64 -3.87 -9.28
C GLY A 220 2.79 -4.14 -8.29
N GLY A 221 2.74 -5.24 -7.53
CA GLY A 221 3.76 -5.54 -6.52
C GLY A 221 3.55 -4.79 -5.20
N ASP A 222 4.64 -4.35 -4.59
CA ASP A 222 4.64 -3.64 -3.30
C ASP A 222 4.45 -2.12 -3.44
N LEU A 223 4.31 -1.61 -4.64
CA LEU A 223 4.22 -0.19 -4.97
C LEU A 223 5.36 0.66 -4.40
N ASP A 224 6.54 0.06 -4.24
CA ASP A 224 7.74 0.74 -3.78
C ASP A 224 8.20 1.84 -4.76
N GLN A 225 8.96 2.82 -4.24
CA GLN A 225 9.58 3.85 -5.07
C GLN A 225 10.71 3.25 -5.94
N ASN A 226 10.34 2.78 -7.12
CA ASN A 226 11.27 2.23 -8.10
C ASN A 226 10.77 2.46 -9.53
N GLY A 227 11.61 2.14 -10.53
CA GLY A 227 11.28 2.34 -11.94
C GLY A 227 10.05 1.54 -12.41
N ILE A 228 9.85 0.32 -11.91
CA ILE A 228 8.70 -0.53 -12.30
C ILE A 228 7.40 0.13 -11.84
N THR A 229 7.34 0.58 -10.59
CA THR A 229 6.17 1.28 -10.05
C THR A 229 5.92 2.61 -10.76
N SER A 230 6.97 3.36 -11.08
CA SER A 230 6.83 4.61 -11.83
C SER A 230 6.26 4.38 -13.23
N ALA A 231 6.72 3.35 -13.94
CA ALA A 231 6.19 2.97 -15.24
C ALA A 231 4.75 2.44 -15.16
N LEU A 232 4.40 1.72 -14.08
CA LEU A 232 3.03 1.28 -13.83
C LEU A 232 2.08 2.47 -13.68
N TYR A 233 2.42 3.44 -12.84
CA TYR A 233 1.58 4.62 -12.67
C TYR A 233 1.44 5.41 -13.97
N ALA A 234 2.53 5.60 -14.73
CA ALA A 234 2.47 6.23 -16.04
C ALA A 234 1.53 5.47 -16.98
N MET A 235 1.62 4.14 -17.04
CA MET A 235 0.72 3.33 -17.85
C MET A 235 -0.75 3.46 -17.42
N LEU A 236 -1.04 3.48 -16.12
CA LEU A 236 -2.40 3.61 -15.61
C LEU A 236 -3.06 4.94 -16.01
N HIS A 237 -2.28 6.01 -16.17
CA HIS A 237 -2.77 7.30 -16.66
C HIS A 237 -3.07 7.31 -18.17
N GLU A 238 -2.41 6.45 -18.94
CA GLU A 238 -2.55 6.37 -20.41
C GLU A 238 -3.67 5.39 -20.85
N LEU A 239 -4.13 4.49 -19.98
CA LEU A 239 -5.14 3.49 -20.33
C LEU A 239 -6.50 4.13 -20.61
N ASP A 240 -7.19 3.65 -21.66
CA ASP A 240 -8.54 4.11 -22.00
C ASP A 240 -9.61 3.49 -21.06
N LEU A 241 -9.97 4.25 -20.05
CA LEU A 241 -10.97 3.87 -19.05
C LEU A 241 -12.40 3.79 -19.61
N THR A 242 -12.63 4.21 -20.86
CA THR A 242 -13.95 4.06 -21.49
C THR A 242 -14.21 2.63 -21.97
N LYS A 243 -13.16 1.86 -22.24
CA LYS A 243 -13.24 0.49 -22.78
C LYS A 243 -13.40 -0.58 -21.71
N TYR A 244 -12.64 -0.47 -20.63
CA TYR A 244 -12.55 -1.50 -19.59
C TYR A 244 -12.63 -0.89 -18.19
N ASN A 245 -12.96 -1.72 -17.19
CA ASN A 245 -12.74 -1.42 -15.79
C ASN A 245 -11.39 -1.99 -15.39
N TYR A 246 -10.49 -1.16 -14.92
CA TYR A 246 -9.17 -1.59 -14.45
C TYR A 246 -9.15 -1.67 -12.92
N PHE A 247 -8.55 -2.72 -12.40
CA PHE A 247 -8.36 -2.96 -10.98
C PHE A 247 -6.88 -3.17 -10.70
N LEU A 248 -6.33 -2.39 -9.78
CA LEU A 248 -4.96 -2.55 -9.32
C LEU A 248 -4.92 -3.38 -8.05
N SER A 249 -4.21 -4.49 -8.10
CA SER A 249 -3.91 -5.34 -6.96
C SER A 249 -2.45 -5.15 -6.53
N PHE A 250 -2.24 -5.14 -5.23
CA PHE A 250 -0.93 -4.98 -4.59
C PHE A 250 -0.99 -5.58 -3.17
N ARG A 251 0.15 -5.73 -2.50
CA ARG A 251 0.17 -6.19 -1.12
C ARG A 251 -0.26 -5.08 -0.17
N LEU A 252 -1.34 -5.29 0.59
CA LEU A 252 -1.86 -4.29 1.53
C LEU A 252 -0.83 -3.90 2.60
N ILE A 253 -0.04 -4.87 3.07
CA ILE A 253 1.00 -4.61 4.08
C ILE A 253 2.03 -3.59 3.61
N SER A 254 2.35 -3.56 2.32
CA SER A 254 3.38 -2.68 1.75
C SER A 254 2.97 -1.21 1.67
N VAL A 255 1.67 -0.93 1.73
CA VAL A 255 1.13 0.46 1.72
C VAL A 255 0.63 0.91 3.09
N LYS A 256 0.58 0.00 4.07
CA LYS A 256 0.10 0.33 5.42
C LYS A 256 0.93 1.43 6.09
N ASP A 257 2.25 1.34 5.95
CA ASP A 257 3.20 2.29 6.54
C ASP A 257 3.54 3.45 5.57
N HIS A 258 3.02 3.39 4.33
CA HIS A 258 3.27 4.33 3.24
C HIS A 258 1.99 4.62 2.45
N PRO A 259 0.94 5.18 3.09
CA PRO A 259 -0.36 5.42 2.44
C PRO A 259 -0.26 6.39 1.26
N GLU A 260 0.72 7.29 1.24
CA GLU A 260 1.00 8.25 0.16
C GLU A 260 1.27 7.57 -1.21
N ARG A 261 1.62 6.28 -1.22
CA ARG A 261 1.78 5.50 -2.47
C ARG A 261 0.46 5.37 -3.23
N MET A 262 -0.67 5.41 -2.51
CA MET A 262 -2.01 5.32 -3.09
C MET A 262 -2.41 6.61 -3.83
N ASP A 263 -1.89 7.76 -3.43
CA ASP A 263 -2.25 9.08 -4.01
C ASP A 263 -1.83 9.22 -5.48
N ARG A 264 -0.93 8.37 -5.95
CA ARG A 264 -0.48 8.33 -7.35
C ARG A 264 -1.35 7.45 -8.26
N ILE A 265 -2.29 6.70 -7.69
CA ILE A 265 -3.20 5.85 -8.46
C ILE A 265 -4.35 6.74 -8.97
N PRO A 266 -4.66 6.72 -10.28
CA PRO A 266 -5.79 7.49 -10.79
C PRO A 266 -7.11 7.11 -10.13
N ASP A 267 -7.96 8.08 -9.80
CA ASP A 267 -9.24 7.91 -9.10
C ASP A 267 -10.20 6.88 -9.73
N HIS A 268 -10.04 6.61 -11.01
CA HIS A 268 -10.92 5.69 -11.76
C HIS A 268 -10.43 4.24 -11.76
N ILE A 269 -9.27 3.97 -11.20
CA ILE A 269 -8.74 2.61 -11.06
C ILE A 269 -9.32 1.99 -9.81
N GLY A 270 -9.98 0.86 -9.96
CA GLY A 270 -10.49 0.09 -8.83
C GLY A 270 -9.35 -0.47 -7.98
N ILE A 271 -9.48 -0.44 -6.66
CA ILE A 271 -8.47 -0.93 -5.73
C ILE A 271 -8.83 -2.34 -5.26
N TYR A 272 -7.92 -3.29 -5.46
CA TYR A 272 -8.13 -4.70 -5.12
C TYR A 272 -6.92 -5.28 -4.35
N PRO A 273 -6.67 -4.87 -3.10
CA PRO A 273 -5.47 -5.23 -2.37
C PRO A 273 -5.49 -6.68 -1.89
N LEU A 274 -4.32 -7.31 -1.86
CA LEU A 274 -4.11 -8.61 -1.24
C LEU A 274 -3.81 -8.42 0.25
N SER A 275 -4.72 -8.87 1.10
CA SER A 275 -4.69 -8.66 2.55
C SER A 275 -4.24 -9.88 3.35
N SER A 276 -4.00 -11.02 2.71
CA SER A 276 -3.63 -12.27 3.41
C SER A 276 -2.59 -13.06 2.63
N GLU A 277 -1.81 -13.83 3.38
CA GLU A 277 -0.87 -14.79 2.83
C GLU A 277 -1.54 -16.10 2.40
N MET A 278 -0.78 -16.95 1.69
CA MET A 278 -1.25 -18.24 1.24
C MET A 278 -1.53 -19.18 2.42
N ASN A 279 -2.74 -19.73 2.44
CA ASN A 279 -3.12 -20.74 3.41
C ASN A 279 -2.67 -22.13 2.90
N MET A 280 -1.55 -22.65 3.43
CA MET A 280 -0.87 -23.83 2.91
C MET A 280 -0.70 -24.91 3.98
N ASP A 281 -1.12 -26.15 3.69
CA ASP A 281 -0.80 -27.30 4.53
C ASP A 281 0.67 -27.75 4.35
N VAL A 282 1.16 -28.49 5.32
CA VAL A 282 2.56 -28.95 5.36
C VAL A 282 2.97 -29.75 4.11
N LEU A 283 2.07 -30.58 3.58
CA LEU A 283 2.37 -31.41 2.40
C LEU A 283 2.44 -30.57 1.12
N THR A 284 1.62 -29.55 1.02
CA THR A 284 1.66 -28.58 -0.08
C THR A 284 2.95 -27.77 -0.01
N GLY A 285 3.35 -27.29 1.18
CA GLY A 285 4.61 -26.59 1.38
C GLY A 285 5.82 -27.44 0.99
N PHE A 286 5.82 -28.72 1.39
CA PHE A 286 6.88 -29.67 0.99
C PHE A 286 6.88 -29.91 -0.54
N SER A 287 5.72 -30.01 -1.16
CA SER A 287 5.60 -30.16 -2.61
C SER A 287 6.16 -28.94 -3.36
N LEU A 288 5.85 -27.72 -2.87
CA LEU A 288 6.36 -26.47 -3.43
C LEU A 288 7.89 -26.39 -3.30
N MET A 289 8.44 -26.71 -2.13
CA MET A 289 9.91 -26.77 -1.94
C MET A 289 10.59 -27.75 -2.91
N ARG A 290 10.01 -28.93 -3.14
CA ARG A 290 10.53 -29.88 -4.12
C ARG A 290 10.45 -29.34 -5.55
N LYS A 291 9.36 -28.68 -5.90
CA LYS A 291 9.19 -28.03 -7.21
C LYS A 291 10.23 -26.93 -7.44
N MET A 292 10.49 -26.11 -6.44
CA MET A 292 11.52 -25.06 -6.48
C MET A 292 12.95 -25.64 -6.63
N ARG A 293 13.14 -26.94 -6.37
CA ARG A 293 14.39 -27.69 -6.62
C ARG A 293 14.36 -28.50 -7.92
N GLY A 294 13.37 -28.26 -8.78
CA GLY A 294 13.27 -28.90 -10.10
C GLY A 294 12.47 -30.20 -10.14
N ALA A 295 11.83 -30.62 -9.04
CA ALA A 295 10.97 -31.80 -9.09
C ALA A 295 9.67 -31.50 -9.85
N ASN A 296 9.43 -32.27 -10.91
CA ASN A 296 8.26 -32.10 -11.79
C ASN A 296 7.52 -33.44 -11.94
N THR A 297 6.63 -33.76 -11.00
CA THR A 297 5.80 -34.96 -11.04
C THR A 297 4.31 -34.56 -10.98
N ASN A 298 3.45 -35.38 -11.60
CA ASN A 298 2.01 -35.12 -11.63
C ASN A 298 1.41 -34.94 -10.22
N SER A 299 1.88 -35.70 -9.24
CA SER A 299 1.41 -35.61 -7.84
C SER A 299 1.75 -34.24 -7.20
N ILE A 300 3.00 -33.76 -7.40
CA ILE A 300 3.45 -32.46 -6.92
C ILE A 300 2.64 -31.36 -7.61
N ASN A 301 2.57 -31.38 -8.92
CA ASN A 301 1.89 -30.36 -9.71
C ASN A 301 0.40 -30.27 -9.36
N ARG A 302 -0.30 -31.42 -9.26
CA ARG A 302 -1.71 -31.45 -8.89
C ARG A 302 -1.97 -30.84 -7.51
N ARG A 303 -1.11 -31.14 -6.52
CA ARG A 303 -1.26 -30.60 -5.16
C ARG A 303 -1.08 -29.08 -5.14
N ILE A 304 -0.06 -28.58 -5.82
CA ILE A 304 0.22 -27.15 -5.95
C ILE A 304 -0.94 -26.45 -6.68
N HIS A 305 -1.38 -26.99 -7.80
CA HIS A 305 -2.51 -26.49 -8.58
C HIS A 305 -3.77 -26.33 -7.72
N ILE A 306 -4.19 -27.37 -6.99
CA ILE A 306 -5.38 -27.30 -6.11
C ILE A 306 -5.22 -26.21 -5.05
N ALA A 307 -4.03 -26.05 -4.48
CA ALA A 307 -3.78 -25.01 -3.48
C ALA A 307 -3.88 -23.61 -4.07
N TYR A 308 -3.27 -23.36 -5.23
CA TYR A 308 -3.34 -22.05 -5.89
C TYR A 308 -4.72 -21.76 -6.48
N GLN A 309 -5.48 -22.74 -6.96
CA GLN A 309 -6.87 -22.55 -7.35
C GLN A 309 -7.75 -22.10 -6.17
N ARG A 310 -7.53 -22.68 -4.98
CA ARG A 310 -8.21 -22.24 -3.75
C ARG A 310 -7.82 -20.81 -3.39
N GLU A 311 -6.54 -20.45 -3.50
CA GLU A 311 -6.07 -19.08 -3.25
C GLU A 311 -6.62 -18.09 -4.29
N TRP A 312 -6.66 -18.47 -5.57
CA TRP A 312 -7.31 -17.66 -6.60
C TRP A 312 -8.77 -17.38 -6.25
N LYS A 313 -9.53 -18.44 -5.90
CA LYS A 313 -10.94 -18.30 -5.50
C LYS A 313 -11.10 -17.44 -4.24
N LYS A 314 -10.20 -17.56 -3.26
CA LYS A 314 -10.21 -16.75 -2.04
C LYS A 314 -10.03 -15.27 -2.34
N HIS A 315 -9.05 -14.93 -3.17
CA HIS A 315 -8.73 -13.54 -3.46
C HIS A 315 -9.64 -12.92 -4.53
N PHE A 316 -9.95 -13.64 -5.59
CA PHE A 316 -10.55 -13.09 -6.80
C PHE A 316 -11.89 -13.74 -7.19
N GLY A 317 -12.32 -14.76 -6.49
CA GLY A 317 -13.50 -15.55 -6.86
C GLY A 317 -14.86 -14.83 -6.76
N SER A 318 -14.91 -13.64 -6.19
CA SER A 318 -16.11 -12.81 -6.12
C SER A 318 -16.28 -11.87 -7.31
N THR A 319 -15.28 -11.80 -8.20
CA THR A 319 -15.25 -10.86 -9.32
C THR A 319 -14.89 -11.58 -10.62
N ASP A 320 -15.68 -11.36 -11.66
CA ASP A 320 -15.40 -11.88 -13.00
C ASP A 320 -14.36 -10.98 -13.67
N PHE A 321 -13.09 -11.42 -13.65
CA PHE A 321 -12.04 -10.81 -14.45
C PHE A 321 -12.00 -11.44 -15.84
N SER A 322 -11.79 -10.62 -16.84
CA SER A 322 -11.71 -11.03 -18.24
C SER A 322 -10.27 -11.14 -18.76
N ALA A 323 -9.34 -10.50 -18.09
CA ALA A 323 -7.90 -10.65 -18.30
C ALA A 323 -7.15 -10.31 -17.01
N VAL A 324 -5.97 -10.90 -16.81
CA VAL A 324 -5.07 -10.61 -15.69
C VAL A 324 -3.67 -10.27 -16.18
N ILE A 325 -3.07 -9.27 -15.56
CA ILE A 325 -1.75 -8.74 -15.88
C ILE A 325 -0.87 -8.79 -14.64
N HIS A 326 0.15 -9.63 -14.66
CA HIS A 326 1.22 -9.62 -13.66
C HIS A 326 2.28 -8.60 -14.09
N TYR A 327 2.00 -7.32 -13.80
CA TYR A 327 2.88 -6.23 -14.26
C TYR A 327 4.24 -6.23 -13.54
N ASN A 328 4.27 -6.45 -12.23
CA ASN A 328 5.52 -6.49 -11.47
C ASN A 328 6.51 -7.58 -11.98
N GLY A 329 5.99 -8.75 -12.35
CA GLY A 329 6.77 -9.85 -12.97
C GLY A 329 7.73 -10.59 -12.06
N TYR A 330 7.82 -10.27 -10.76
CA TYR A 330 8.84 -10.82 -9.87
C TYR A 330 8.32 -11.86 -8.90
N GLU A 331 7.29 -11.67 -8.19
CA GLU A 331 6.89 -12.48 -7.04
C GLU A 331 6.44 -13.90 -7.42
N ALA A 332 7.21 -14.92 -7.03
CA ALA A 332 6.92 -16.34 -7.33
C ALA A 332 5.51 -16.77 -6.89
N TYR A 333 5.03 -16.26 -5.74
CA TYR A 333 3.68 -16.54 -5.25
C TYR A 333 2.62 -16.03 -6.22
N ILE A 334 2.71 -14.77 -6.64
CA ILE A 334 1.75 -14.14 -7.55
C ILE A 334 1.85 -14.72 -8.96
N THR A 335 3.09 -14.99 -9.40
CA THR A 335 3.33 -15.65 -10.69
C THR A 335 2.56 -16.97 -10.76
N SER A 336 2.69 -17.82 -9.73
CA SER A 336 1.96 -19.11 -9.68
C SER A 336 0.46 -18.93 -9.39
N LEU A 337 0.06 -17.89 -8.65
CA LEU A 337 -1.35 -17.59 -8.41
C LEU A 337 -2.08 -17.21 -9.71
N PHE A 338 -1.47 -16.38 -10.54
CA PHE A 338 -2.06 -15.95 -11.81
C PHE A 338 -2.04 -17.05 -12.88
N GLU A 339 -1.19 -18.07 -12.74
CA GLU A 339 -1.28 -19.29 -13.56
C GLU A 339 -2.63 -20.01 -13.43
N GLU A 340 -3.33 -19.80 -12.31
CA GLU A 340 -4.63 -20.40 -12.03
C GLU A 340 -5.82 -19.52 -12.43
N SER A 341 -5.56 -18.38 -13.06
CA SER A 341 -6.61 -17.51 -13.59
C SER A 341 -7.48 -18.25 -14.61
N PRO A 342 -8.82 -18.13 -14.54
CA PRO A 342 -9.72 -18.71 -15.55
C PRO A 342 -9.75 -17.94 -16.86
N CYS A 343 -9.16 -16.75 -16.92
CA CYS A 343 -9.07 -15.88 -18.11
C CYS A 343 -7.65 -15.74 -18.62
N GLY A 344 -7.47 -15.05 -19.73
CA GLY A 344 -6.17 -14.78 -20.33
C GLY A 344 -5.24 -14.02 -19.39
N ARG A 345 -3.97 -14.36 -19.44
CA ARG A 345 -2.94 -13.91 -18.48
C ARG A 345 -1.67 -13.46 -19.15
N THR A 346 -1.16 -12.35 -18.70
CA THR A 346 0.04 -11.71 -19.21
C THR A 346 1.03 -11.45 -18.09
N ILE A 347 2.34 -11.63 -18.35
CA ILE A 347 3.41 -11.31 -17.41
C ILE A 347 4.40 -10.34 -18.04
N TRP A 348 4.79 -9.30 -17.29
CA TRP A 348 5.84 -8.36 -17.69
C TRP A 348 7.22 -8.83 -17.21
N VAL A 349 8.22 -8.54 -18.03
CA VAL A 349 9.64 -8.86 -17.79
C VAL A 349 10.41 -7.54 -17.82
N HIS A 350 10.77 -7.04 -16.66
CA HIS A 350 11.38 -5.71 -16.52
C HIS A 350 12.90 -5.72 -16.52
N ASN A 351 13.54 -6.90 -16.50
CA ASN A 351 14.98 -7.01 -16.48
C ASN A 351 15.45 -8.31 -17.16
N ASN A 352 16.76 -8.45 -17.34
CA ASN A 352 17.36 -9.71 -17.73
C ASN A 352 17.22 -10.74 -16.58
N MET A 353 16.15 -11.55 -16.63
CA MET A 353 15.84 -12.51 -15.57
C MET A 353 16.89 -13.61 -15.42
N ALA A 354 17.61 -13.95 -16.49
CA ALA A 354 18.72 -14.94 -16.42
C ALA A 354 19.87 -14.39 -15.55
N ASP A 355 20.22 -13.12 -15.73
CA ASP A 355 21.23 -12.45 -14.92
C ASP A 355 20.76 -12.19 -13.47
N GLU A 356 19.49 -11.79 -13.28
CA GLU A 356 18.89 -11.64 -11.94
C GLU A 356 18.96 -12.94 -11.13
N ILE A 357 18.64 -14.08 -11.74
CA ILE A 357 18.73 -15.39 -11.09
C ILE A 357 20.18 -15.72 -10.73
N ARG A 358 21.10 -15.49 -11.66
CA ARG A 358 22.53 -15.81 -11.50
C ARG A 358 23.19 -14.96 -10.42
N THR A 359 22.86 -13.66 -10.36
CA THR A 359 23.58 -12.69 -9.50
C THR A 359 22.92 -12.48 -8.15
N LYS A 360 21.59 -12.48 -8.09
CA LYS A 360 20.83 -12.17 -6.86
C LYS A 360 20.13 -13.38 -6.26
N GLY A 361 19.82 -14.41 -7.06
CA GLY A 361 19.08 -15.58 -6.60
C GLY A 361 17.67 -15.26 -6.08
N ASN A 362 17.10 -14.11 -6.46
CA ASN A 362 15.81 -13.61 -5.99
C ASN A 362 14.62 -14.22 -6.74
N GLN A 363 14.89 -15.03 -7.78
CA GLN A 363 13.89 -15.74 -8.58
C GLN A 363 14.19 -17.22 -8.65
N ASN A 364 13.14 -18.03 -8.84
CA ASN A 364 13.29 -19.46 -9.03
C ASN A 364 13.12 -19.84 -10.50
N ILE A 365 14.19 -20.36 -11.11
CA ILE A 365 14.23 -20.69 -12.54
C ILE A 365 13.17 -21.72 -12.96
N TYR A 366 12.86 -22.70 -12.08
CA TYR A 366 11.90 -23.75 -12.39
C TYR A 366 10.46 -23.23 -12.39
N LEU A 367 10.12 -22.37 -11.43
CA LEU A 367 8.80 -21.74 -11.38
C LEU A 367 8.63 -20.76 -12.54
N LEU A 368 9.66 -19.96 -12.84
CA LEU A 368 9.59 -18.97 -13.91
C LEU A 368 9.46 -19.61 -15.30
N ARG A 369 10.20 -20.70 -15.55
CA ARG A 369 10.07 -21.47 -16.80
C ARG A 369 8.66 -22.04 -16.98
N GLU A 370 8.09 -22.58 -15.92
CA GLU A 370 6.72 -23.11 -15.97
C GLU A 370 5.70 -21.98 -16.23
N ALA A 371 5.86 -20.85 -15.55
CA ALA A 371 5.01 -19.69 -15.75
C ALA A 371 5.06 -19.23 -17.22
N TYR A 372 6.24 -19.07 -17.81
CA TYR A 372 6.37 -18.63 -19.19
C TYR A 372 5.76 -19.61 -20.21
N GLN A 373 5.65 -20.91 -19.87
CA GLN A 373 4.91 -21.86 -20.67
C GLN A 373 3.39 -21.70 -20.55
N LYS A 374 2.89 -21.32 -19.36
CA LYS A 374 1.46 -21.27 -19.04
C LYS A 374 0.83 -19.90 -19.33
N TYR A 375 1.59 -18.83 -19.23
CA TYR A 375 1.09 -17.50 -19.57
C TYR A 375 0.82 -17.40 -21.06
N ASP A 376 -0.18 -16.60 -21.45
CA ASP A 376 -0.58 -16.45 -22.84
C ASP A 376 0.31 -15.43 -23.56
N HIS A 377 0.70 -14.36 -22.84
CA HIS A 377 1.63 -13.35 -23.32
C HIS A 377 2.74 -13.08 -22.30
N ILE A 378 3.95 -12.91 -22.80
CA ILE A 378 5.15 -12.53 -22.04
C ILE A 378 5.65 -11.21 -22.62
N ILE A 379 5.68 -10.17 -21.82
CA ILE A 379 5.96 -8.83 -22.30
C ILE A 379 7.35 -8.40 -21.81
N THR A 380 8.26 -8.16 -22.73
CA THR A 380 9.56 -7.55 -22.42
C THR A 380 9.48 -6.05 -22.61
N VAL A 381 10.12 -5.29 -21.71
CA VAL A 381 10.10 -3.82 -21.73
C VAL A 381 11.12 -3.20 -22.69
N SER A 382 11.94 -4.01 -23.33
CA SER A 382 12.87 -3.63 -24.38
C SER A 382 13.24 -4.83 -25.25
N GLU A 383 13.76 -4.56 -26.46
CA GLU A 383 14.30 -5.60 -27.33
C GLU A 383 15.57 -6.25 -26.76
N ASP A 384 16.35 -5.50 -26.00
CA ASP A 384 17.63 -5.96 -25.43
C ASP A 384 17.51 -7.18 -24.50
N ILE A 385 16.32 -7.41 -23.92
CA ILE A 385 16.08 -8.54 -23.01
C ILE A 385 15.31 -9.69 -23.68
N LEU A 386 15.00 -9.60 -24.98
CA LEU A 386 14.32 -10.68 -25.71
C LEU A 386 15.10 -11.98 -25.70
N ASP A 387 16.38 -11.93 -26.09
CA ASP A 387 17.23 -13.13 -26.18
C ASP A 387 17.34 -13.84 -24.82
N SER A 388 17.57 -13.10 -23.76
CA SER A 388 17.62 -13.65 -22.39
C SER A 388 16.29 -14.24 -21.93
N THR A 389 15.17 -13.69 -22.36
CA THR A 389 13.83 -14.19 -22.04
C THR A 389 13.54 -15.47 -22.80
N ILE A 390 13.82 -15.49 -24.10
CA ILE A 390 13.57 -16.65 -24.97
C ILE A 390 14.57 -17.78 -24.69
N HIS A 391 15.88 -17.51 -24.81
CA HIS A 391 16.91 -18.54 -24.70
C HIS A 391 17.43 -18.73 -23.28
N GLY A 392 17.51 -17.67 -22.47
CA GLY A 392 17.98 -17.74 -21.09
C GLY A 392 16.99 -18.43 -20.14
N ILE A 393 15.71 -18.07 -20.23
CA ILE A 393 14.64 -18.64 -19.39
C ILE A 393 13.91 -19.77 -20.12
N GLY A 394 13.70 -19.69 -21.44
CA GLY A 394 13.00 -20.69 -22.24
C GLY A 394 11.54 -20.31 -22.54
N ALA A 395 11.27 -19.02 -22.75
CA ALA A 395 9.99 -18.56 -23.24
C ALA A 395 9.73 -18.98 -24.68
N ASP A 396 8.47 -19.28 -25.02
CA ASP A 396 8.07 -19.50 -26.41
C ASP A 396 8.12 -18.16 -27.17
N PRO A 397 8.93 -18.04 -28.25
CA PRO A 397 9.01 -16.80 -29.02
C PRO A 397 7.67 -16.29 -29.54
N ALA A 398 6.71 -17.20 -29.83
CA ALA A 398 5.39 -16.83 -30.32
C ALA A 398 4.54 -16.08 -29.28
N LYS A 399 4.89 -16.19 -27.99
CA LYS A 399 4.21 -15.52 -26.87
C LYS A 399 4.91 -14.25 -26.40
N VAL A 400 6.12 -13.97 -26.89
CA VAL A 400 6.92 -12.82 -26.44
C VAL A 400 6.64 -11.61 -27.31
N THR A 401 6.31 -10.50 -26.66
CA THR A 401 6.06 -9.20 -27.33
C THR A 401 6.81 -8.09 -26.58
N VAL A 402 7.36 -7.14 -27.33
CA VAL A 402 7.99 -5.95 -26.72
C VAL A 402 6.95 -4.85 -26.55
N VAL A 403 6.81 -4.35 -25.30
CA VAL A 403 6.03 -3.16 -24.99
C VAL A 403 6.87 -2.25 -24.11
N ASN A 404 7.26 -1.12 -24.64
CA ASN A 404 8.09 -0.15 -23.92
C ASN A 404 7.38 0.38 -22.67
N ASN A 405 8.14 0.70 -21.63
CA ASN A 405 7.59 1.35 -20.43
C ASN A 405 7.02 2.74 -20.76
N CYS A 406 5.87 3.06 -20.21
CA CYS A 406 5.38 4.44 -20.17
C CYS A 406 6.22 5.28 -19.22
N HIS A 407 6.28 6.59 -19.47
CA HIS A 407 7.03 7.53 -18.68
C HIS A 407 6.19 8.76 -18.32
N ASP A 408 6.04 9.03 -17.02
CA ASP A 408 5.32 10.21 -16.51
C ASP A 408 6.26 11.43 -16.49
N TYR A 409 6.58 11.94 -17.69
CA TYR A 409 7.49 13.07 -17.85
C TYR A 409 6.94 14.36 -17.25
N GLN A 410 5.60 14.55 -17.21
CA GLN A 410 4.98 15.73 -16.61
C GLN A 410 5.20 15.77 -15.10
N SER A 411 5.06 14.63 -14.42
CA SER A 411 5.39 14.50 -13.00
C SER A 411 6.88 14.78 -12.73
N VAL A 412 7.78 14.31 -13.62
CA VAL A 412 9.22 14.58 -13.50
C VAL A 412 9.50 16.09 -13.57
N ILE A 413 8.92 16.81 -14.56
CA ILE A 413 9.05 18.26 -14.68
C ILE A 413 8.52 18.95 -13.41
N LYS A 414 7.30 18.65 -13.00
CA LYS A 414 6.67 19.23 -11.80
C LYS A 414 7.54 19.03 -10.56
N ARG A 415 7.98 17.80 -10.32
CA ARG A 415 8.81 17.44 -9.16
C ARG A 415 10.20 18.09 -9.21
N SER A 416 10.72 18.41 -10.39
CA SER A 416 12.03 19.09 -10.54
C SER A 416 11.99 20.56 -10.08
N GLU A 417 10.81 21.13 -9.94
CA GLU A 417 10.58 22.52 -9.49
C GLU A 417 10.30 22.64 -8.00
N GLU A 418 10.14 21.50 -7.31
CA GLU A 418 9.99 21.48 -5.87
C GLU A 418 11.31 21.86 -5.15
N MET A 419 11.17 22.38 -3.94
CA MET A 419 12.35 22.71 -3.13
C MET A 419 13.11 21.43 -2.75
N LEU A 420 14.44 21.53 -2.77
CA LEU A 420 15.31 20.48 -2.25
C LEU A 420 15.03 20.27 -0.76
N ALA A 421 14.65 19.08 -0.37
CA ALA A 421 14.38 18.73 1.01
C ALA A 421 15.06 17.41 1.41
N PHE A 422 15.83 17.44 2.49
CA PHE A 422 16.26 16.24 3.21
C PHE A 422 15.24 15.95 4.32
N GLN A 423 14.81 14.70 4.40
CA GLN A 423 14.04 14.23 5.54
C GLN A 423 14.96 14.00 6.74
N GLU A 424 14.44 14.01 7.96
CA GLU A 424 15.21 13.70 9.18
C GLU A 424 15.92 12.34 9.09
N THR A 425 15.35 11.39 8.34
CA THR A 425 15.89 10.05 8.12
C THR A 425 16.86 9.94 6.95
N THR A 426 17.08 10.99 6.16
CA THR A 426 17.97 10.95 5.00
C THR A 426 19.42 10.77 5.43
N LYS A 427 20.02 9.62 5.08
CA LYS A 427 21.46 9.37 5.27
C LYS A 427 22.21 9.93 4.07
N SER A 428 23.19 10.79 4.31
CA SER A 428 24.04 11.41 3.30
C SER A 428 25.44 11.70 3.85
N THR A 429 26.42 11.81 2.96
CA THR A 429 27.77 12.25 3.32
C THR A 429 27.88 13.77 3.54
N VAL A 430 26.87 14.54 3.14
CA VAL A 430 26.78 15.99 3.30
C VAL A 430 25.40 16.39 3.85
N SER A 431 25.29 17.59 4.41
CA SER A 431 24.00 18.18 4.79
C SER A 431 23.22 18.70 3.58
N GLY A 432 21.92 18.97 3.75
CA GLY A 432 21.09 19.59 2.72
C GLY A 432 21.60 20.95 2.27
N ASP A 433 22.09 21.77 3.21
CA ASP A 433 22.69 23.09 2.90
C ASP A 433 23.99 22.96 2.10
N GLN A 434 24.82 21.98 2.44
CA GLN A 434 26.05 21.72 1.69
C GLN A 434 25.73 21.27 0.25
N LEU A 435 24.76 20.36 0.09
CA LEU A 435 24.31 19.95 -1.25
C LEU A 435 23.76 21.15 -2.03
N SER A 436 22.93 21.99 -1.42
CA SER A 436 22.37 23.18 -2.05
C SER A 436 23.45 24.16 -2.50
N ASN A 437 24.50 24.32 -1.71
CA ASN A 437 25.66 25.16 -2.07
C ASN A 437 26.42 24.59 -3.28
N VAL A 438 26.63 23.26 -3.34
CA VAL A 438 27.25 22.61 -4.50
C VAL A 438 26.40 22.79 -5.74
N LEU A 439 25.08 22.57 -5.63
CA LEU A 439 24.16 22.68 -6.77
C LEU A 439 24.05 24.11 -7.33
N SER A 440 24.14 25.12 -6.48
CA SER A 440 24.13 26.53 -6.89
C SER A 440 25.49 27.08 -7.35
N GLY A 441 26.56 26.32 -7.13
CA GLY A 441 27.91 26.69 -7.57
C GLY A 441 28.12 26.53 -9.08
N ASN A 442 29.24 27.09 -9.60
CA ASN A 442 29.57 27.03 -11.02
C ASN A 442 30.36 25.77 -11.41
N ASP A 443 30.72 24.93 -10.45
CA ASP A 443 31.46 23.69 -10.71
C ASP A 443 30.63 22.71 -11.53
N THR A 444 31.30 21.87 -12.29
CA THR A 444 30.64 20.80 -13.06
C THR A 444 30.11 19.70 -12.13
N LYS A 445 28.88 19.27 -12.32
CA LYS A 445 28.21 18.25 -11.48
C LYS A 445 27.80 17.05 -12.32
N PHE A 446 28.42 15.93 -12.02
CA PHE A 446 28.01 14.63 -12.54
C PHE A 446 27.06 13.95 -11.56
N ILE A 447 26.03 13.28 -12.07
CA ILE A 447 25.04 12.59 -11.24
C ILE A 447 24.79 11.17 -11.73
N SER A 448 24.64 10.26 -10.78
CA SER A 448 24.14 8.91 -11.00
C SER A 448 23.01 8.60 -10.01
N ILE A 449 21.92 8.00 -10.47
CA ILE A 449 20.80 7.60 -9.63
C ILE A 449 20.55 6.11 -9.80
N GLY A 450 20.63 5.37 -8.69
CA GLY A 450 20.41 3.92 -8.68
C GLY A 450 20.75 3.29 -7.35
N ARG A 451 20.07 2.18 -7.01
CA ARG A 451 20.26 1.47 -5.73
C ARG A 451 21.74 1.17 -5.45
N TYR A 452 22.14 1.21 -4.17
CA TYR A 452 23.47 0.73 -3.77
C TYR A 452 23.52 -0.80 -3.79
N SER A 453 23.65 -1.36 -5.00
CA SER A 453 23.65 -2.79 -5.27
C SER A 453 24.72 -3.13 -6.32
N PRO A 454 25.22 -4.38 -6.36
CA PRO A 454 26.36 -4.75 -7.19
C PRO A 454 26.19 -4.41 -8.67
N GLU A 455 24.98 -4.58 -9.22
CA GLU A 455 24.70 -4.35 -10.63
C GLU A 455 24.84 -2.89 -11.07
N LYS A 456 24.76 -1.92 -10.15
CA LYS A 456 24.86 -0.49 -10.49
C LYS A 456 26.27 0.02 -10.66
N GLY A 457 27.29 -0.72 -10.19
CA GLY A 457 28.68 -0.44 -10.45
C GLY A 457 29.23 0.87 -9.89
N HIS A 458 28.69 1.34 -8.74
CA HIS A 458 29.08 2.64 -8.16
C HIS A 458 30.58 2.72 -7.80
N VAL A 459 31.21 1.59 -7.42
CA VAL A 459 32.64 1.56 -7.11
C VAL A 459 33.47 1.94 -8.32
N ARG A 460 33.24 1.33 -9.48
CA ARG A 460 33.95 1.65 -10.72
C ARG A 460 33.66 3.08 -11.22
N LEU A 461 32.45 3.61 -10.96
CA LEU A 461 32.12 4.99 -11.27
C LEU A 461 32.97 5.96 -10.42
N MET A 462 33.07 5.71 -9.12
CA MET A 462 33.90 6.52 -8.21
C MET A 462 35.38 6.44 -8.56
N ASN A 463 35.91 5.28 -8.96
CA ASN A 463 37.29 5.13 -9.40
C ASN A 463 37.56 5.93 -10.69
N ALA A 464 36.71 5.81 -11.70
CA ALA A 464 36.82 6.59 -12.92
C ALA A 464 36.76 8.09 -12.64
N PHE A 465 35.83 8.52 -11.78
CA PHE A 465 35.72 9.90 -11.35
C PHE A 465 36.98 10.39 -10.60
N ASN A 466 37.52 9.59 -9.70
CA ASN A 466 38.77 9.94 -8.97
C ASN A 466 39.92 10.19 -9.96
N THR A 467 40.03 9.42 -11.02
CA THR A 467 41.02 9.63 -12.09
C THR A 467 40.73 10.90 -12.90
N TYR A 468 39.46 11.12 -13.24
CA TYR A 468 39.03 12.31 -13.99
C TYR A 468 39.24 13.60 -13.21
N GLN A 469 38.84 13.62 -11.94
CA GLN A 469 38.91 14.79 -11.04
C GLN A 469 40.34 15.32 -10.84
N ALA A 470 41.36 14.46 -10.89
CA ALA A 470 42.76 14.87 -10.78
C ALA A 470 43.18 15.89 -11.85
N SER A 471 42.53 15.89 -13.03
CA SER A 471 42.78 16.87 -14.10
C SER A 471 41.65 17.90 -14.26
N HIS A 472 40.52 17.72 -13.54
CA HIS A 472 39.34 18.58 -13.57
C HIS A 472 38.88 18.88 -12.12
N PRO A 473 39.64 19.70 -11.36
CA PRO A 473 39.45 19.87 -9.92
C PRO A 473 38.06 20.46 -9.55
N ASP A 474 37.46 21.24 -10.46
CA ASP A 474 36.18 21.92 -10.24
C ASP A 474 35.01 21.02 -10.70
N THR A 475 35.06 19.71 -10.35
CA THR A 475 34.01 18.75 -10.70
C THR A 475 33.53 17.95 -9.49
N TRP A 476 32.24 17.74 -9.39
CA TRP A 476 31.57 16.95 -8.34
C TRP A 476 30.95 15.69 -8.91
N LEU A 477 30.94 14.62 -8.12
CA LEU A 477 30.14 13.42 -8.40
C LEU A 477 29.08 13.27 -7.31
N ILE A 478 27.82 13.20 -7.71
CA ILE A 478 26.66 12.99 -6.83
C ILE A 478 26.07 11.62 -7.14
N ILE A 479 25.97 10.73 -6.16
CA ILE A 479 25.30 9.43 -6.30
C ILE A 479 24.12 9.40 -5.35
N ILE A 480 22.91 9.23 -5.91
CA ILE A 480 21.67 9.08 -5.15
C ILE A 480 21.21 7.64 -5.28
N GLY A 481 21.10 6.93 -4.15
CA GLY A 481 20.56 5.57 -4.11
C GLY A 481 19.06 5.54 -3.88
N GLY A 482 18.57 4.36 -3.76
CA GLY A 482 17.33 3.99 -3.10
C GLY A 482 17.70 3.04 -1.98
N VAL A 483 16.85 2.11 -1.60
CA VAL A 483 17.26 1.02 -0.70
C VAL A 483 18.39 0.18 -1.31
N GLY A 484 19.42 -0.15 -0.53
CA GLY A 484 20.55 -0.98 -1.01
C GLY A 484 21.52 -1.30 0.13
N THR A 485 22.09 -2.50 0.09
CA THR A 485 22.96 -3.01 1.17
C THR A 485 24.39 -2.48 1.11
N LEU A 486 24.82 -1.92 -0.03
CA LEU A 486 26.21 -1.51 -0.26
C LEU A 486 26.48 -0.03 0.01
N TYR A 487 25.58 0.71 0.68
CA TYR A 487 25.77 2.13 0.94
C TYR A 487 27.00 2.40 1.83
N GLU A 488 27.11 1.69 2.94
CA GLU A 488 28.22 1.87 3.89
C GLU A 488 29.58 1.49 3.25
N ASP A 489 29.59 0.45 2.42
CA ASP A 489 30.78 0.05 1.65
C ASP A 489 31.16 1.14 0.62
N ALA A 490 30.16 1.72 -0.05
CA ALA A 490 30.38 2.81 -1.00
C ALA A 490 30.93 4.06 -0.29
N VAL A 491 30.42 4.41 0.91
CA VAL A 491 30.94 5.51 1.73
C VAL A 491 32.38 5.25 2.16
N ALA A 492 32.68 4.03 2.62
CA ALA A 492 34.05 3.66 3.00
C ALA A 492 35.01 3.73 1.80
N HIS A 493 34.56 3.28 0.62
CA HIS A 493 35.33 3.34 -0.60
C HIS A 493 35.59 4.81 -1.04
N ALA A 494 34.55 5.64 -1.08
CA ALA A 494 34.69 7.05 -1.44
C ALA A 494 35.74 7.77 -0.55
N LYS A 495 35.71 7.52 0.77
CA LYS A 495 36.69 8.07 1.73
C LYS A 495 38.14 7.65 1.47
N SER A 496 38.36 6.54 0.77
CA SER A 496 39.71 6.06 0.43
C SER A 496 40.30 6.72 -0.83
N LEU A 497 39.48 7.44 -1.59
CA LEU A 497 39.86 8.09 -2.84
C LEU A 497 40.42 9.50 -2.60
N ALA A 498 41.31 9.95 -3.47
CA ALA A 498 41.86 11.32 -3.41
C ALA A 498 40.77 12.38 -3.67
N ALA A 499 39.79 12.06 -4.48
CA ALA A 499 38.65 12.93 -4.80
C ALA A 499 37.50 12.87 -3.76
N SER A 500 37.74 12.32 -2.55
CA SER A 500 36.70 12.09 -1.53
C SER A 500 35.85 13.31 -1.21
N ASP A 501 36.46 14.51 -1.17
CA ASP A 501 35.80 15.77 -0.82
C ASP A 501 34.86 16.28 -1.95
N HIS A 502 34.94 15.69 -3.15
CA HIS A 502 34.10 15.99 -4.32
C HIS A 502 33.11 14.86 -4.68
N ILE A 503 32.96 13.86 -3.80
CA ILE A 503 32.02 12.75 -3.97
C ILE A 503 30.92 12.84 -2.91
N ILE A 504 29.68 13.04 -3.35
CA ILE A 504 28.49 13.11 -2.49
C ILE A 504 27.70 11.83 -2.66
N LEU A 505 27.47 11.12 -1.55
CA LEU A 505 26.66 9.90 -1.52
C LEU A 505 25.41 10.14 -0.68
N ILE A 506 24.23 9.90 -1.28
CA ILE A 506 22.94 10.02 -0.61
C ILE A 506 22.27 8.65 -0.65
N TYR A 507 21.94 8.09 0.53
CA TYR A 507 21.35 6.74 0.63
C TYR A 507 20.02 6.64 -0.10
N SER A 508 19.09 7.55 0.19
CA SER A 508 17.81 7.66 -0.49
C SER A 508 17.27 9.08 -0.40
N MET A 509 16.47 9.47 -1.36
CA MET A 509 15.83 10.77 -1.42
C MET A 509 14.41 10.61 -1.96
N GLN A 510 13.43 11.21 -1.31
CA GLN A 510 12.03 11.11 -1.74
C GLN A 510 11.81 11.75 -3.11
N ASN A 511 12.44 12.90 -3.35
CA ASN A 511 12.41 13.58 -4.63
C ASN A 511 13.83 13.97 -5.09
N PRO A 512 14.49 13.15 -5.94
CA PRO A 512 15.80 13.47 -6.48
C PRO A 512 15.77 14.44 -7.68
N MET A 513 14.58 14.77 -8.22
CA MET A 513 14.46 15.55 -9.46
C MET A 513 15.07 16.96 -9.35
N PRO A 514 14.94 17.72 -8.23
CA PRO A 514 15.63 19.01 -8.09
C PRO A 514 17.15 18.89 -8.14
N VAL A 515 17.73 17.80 -7.63
CA VAL A 515 19.17 17.55 -7.73
C VAL A 515 19.55 17.24 -9.17
N LEU A 516 18.81 16.31 -9.81
CA LEU A 516 19.03 15.91 -11.20
C LEU A 516 19.00 17.12 -12.16
N LYS A 517 17.99 17.99 -12.02
CA LYS A 517 17.83 19.21 -12.85
C LYS A 517 19.02 20.17 -12.79
N ASN A 518 19.72 20.23 -11.64
CA ASN A 518 20.82 21.15 -11.39
C ASN A 518 22.21 20.50 -11.61
N CYS A 519 22.26 19.34 -12.28
CA CYS A 519 23.49 18.69 -12.70
C CYS A 519 23.74 18.85 -14.21
N ASP A 520 24.99 18.60 -14.65
CA ASP A 520 25.44 18.86 -16.01
C ASP A 520 25.57 17.59 -16.86
N LEU A 521 25.75 16.42 -16.24
CA LEU A 521 25.87 15.13 -16.92
C LEU A 521 25.26 14.02 -16.06
N PHE A 522 24.37 13.22 -16.66
CA PHE A 522 23.89 11.98 -16.07
C PHE A 522 24.74 10.79 -16.52
N LEU A 523 25.22 10.01 -15.54
CA LEU A 523 26.09 8.85 -15.75
C LEU A 523 25.40 7.57 -15.23
N LEU A 524 25.37 6.52 -16.06
CA LEU A 524 24.91 5.20 -15.61
C LEU A 524 26.00 4.15 -15.83
N SER A 525 26.53 3.63 -14.74
CA SER A 525 27.65 2.69 -14.70
C SER A 525 27.23 1.24 -14.47
N SER A 526 25.98 0.89 -14.75
CA SER A 526 25.43 -0.44 -14.48
C SER A 526 26.10 -1.54 -15.31
N PHE A 527 26.17 -2.74 -14.75
CA PHE A 527 26.64 -3.93 -15.48
C PHE A 527 25.56 -4.55 -16.38
N TYR A 528 24.31 -4.36 -16.05
CA TYR A 528 23.12 -4.73 -16.83
C TYR A 528 21.89 -3.97 -16.35
N GLU A 529 20.92 -3.77 -17.23
CA GLU A 529 19.63 -3.11 -16.96
C GLU A 529 18.51 -3.82 -17.73
N GLY A 530 17.26 -3.50 -17.41
CA GLY A 530 16.13 -3.82 -18.26
C GLY A 530 15.86 -2.69 -19.26
N ARG A 531 15.22 -1.63 -18.79
CA ARG A 531 15.11 -0.32 -19.43
C ARG A 531 15.10 0.71 -18.31
N PRO A 532 16.22 1.34 -18.01
CA PRO A 532 16.32 2.19 -16.83
C PRO A 532 15.52 3.49 -16.98
N ILE A 533 14.45 3.61 -16.20
CA ILE A 533 13.54 4.78 -16.18
C ILE A 533 14.33 6.07 -15.91
N VAL A 534 15.38 5.99 -15.11
CA VAL A 534 16.21 7.16 -14.76
C VAL A 534 16.87 7.82 -15.98
N LEU A 535 17.10 7.08 -17.09
CA LEU A 535 17.54 7.69 -18.35
C LEU A 535 16.44 8.57 -18.95
N MET A 536 15.18 8.13 -18.88
CA MET A 536 14.04 8.92 -19.34
C MET A 536 13.81 10.14 -18.45
N GLU A 537 14.00 10.00 -17.13
CA GLU A 537 13.94 11.12 -16.19
C GLU A 537 15.01 12.18 -16.49
N ALA A 538 16.26 11.75 -16.72
CA ALA A 538 17.35 12.67 -17.08
C ALA A 538 17.14 13.32 -18.46
N ALA A 539 16.65 12.55 -19.45
CA ALA A 539 16.28 13.09 -20.77
C ALA A 539 15.14 14.12 -20.67
N THR A 540 14.13 13.87 -19.84
CA THR A 540 13.02 14.80 -19.58
C THR A 540 13.53 16.16 -19.08
N LEU A 541 14.56 16.15 -18.24
CA LEU A 541 15.15 17.38 -17.69
C LEU A 541 16.25 17.98 -18.58
N GLY A 542 16.49 17.39 -19.76
CA GLY A 542 17.41 17.92 -20.76
C GLY A 542 18.89 17.71 -20.44
N LEU A 543 19.24 16.74 -19.58
CA LEU A 543 20.65 16.45 -19.28
C LEU A 543 21.30 15.67 -20.42
N PRO A 544 22.57 15.96 -20.72
CA PRO A 544 23.44 15.05 -21.46
C PRO A 544 23.49 13.68 -20.76
N LEU A 545 23.41 12.59 -21.55
CA LEU A 545 23.37 11.22 -21.02
C LEU A 545 24.57 10.41 -21.50
N MET A 546 25.20 9.68 -20.58
CA MET A 546 26.23 8.71 -20.89
C MET A 546 25.97 7.41 -20.13
N THR A 547 26.05 6.27 -20.83
CA THR A 547 25.94 4.94 -20.19
C THR A 547 27.04 4.00 -20.68
N CYS A 548 27.36 2.99 -19.87
CA CYS A 548 28.06 1.82 -20.37
C CYS A 548 27.19 1.08 -21.40
N ASP A 549 27.83 0.49 -22.41
CA ASP A 549 27.16 -0.34 -23.41
C ASP A 549 26.82 -1.72 -22.80
N VAL A 550 25.58 -1.80 -22.31
CA VAL A 550 25.04 -2.98 -21.65
C VAL A 550 23.61 -3.25 -22.10
N ASN A 551 23.17 -4.50 -21.94
CA ASN A 551 21.77 -4.87 -22.17
C ASN A 551 20.84 -3.94 -21.39
N GLY A 552 19.75 -3.49 -22.04
CA GLY A 552 18.76 -2.57 -21.52
C GLY A 552 19.12 -1.08 -21.65
N CYS A 553 20.38 -0.74 -21.92
CA CYS A 553 20.82 0.61 -22.26
C CYS A 553 21.13 0.76 -23.76
N HIS A 554 21.69 -0.29 -24.39
CA HIS A 554 22.16 -0.26 -25.76
C HIS A 554 21.08 0.21 -26.75
N GLY A 555 19.93 -0.44 -26.76
CA GLY A 555 18.83 -0.11 -27.67
C GLY A 555 18.32 1.31 -27.46
N PHE A 556 18.09 1.71 -26.20
CA PHE A 556 17.63 3.05 -25.86
C PHE A 556 18.63 4.13 -26.32
N MET A 557 19.88 3.99 -25.97
CA MET A 557 20.90 5.00 -26.29
C MET A 557 21.18 5.06 -27.82
N THR A 558 21.10 3.94 -28.52
CA THR A 558 21.23 3.88 -29.97
C THR A 558 20.04 4.54 -30.68
N GLU A 559 18.81 4.25 -30.24
CA GLU A 559 17.57 4.82 -30.77
C GLU A 559 17.52 6.35 -30.68
N TYR A 560 17.98 6.91 -29.55
CA TYR A 560 17.93 8.35 -29.32
C TYR A 560 19.27 9.05 -29.43
N HIS A 561 20.29 8.40 -30.04
CA HIS A 561 21.63 8.95 -30.29
C HIS A 561 22.36 9.44 -29.03
N GLY A 562 22.17 8.75 -27.90
CA GLY A 562 22.88 9.00 -26.65
C GLY A 562 24.31 8.46 -26.68
N THR A 563 25.13 8.81 -25.69
CA THR A 563 26.53 8.41 -25.63
C THR A 563 26.69 7.05 -24.95
N LEU A 564 27.19 6.05 -25.71
CA LEU A 564 27.59 4.73 -25.19
C LEU A 564 29.10 4.65 -25.07
N THR A 565 29.58 4.02 -23.98
CA THR A 565 31.00 3.75 -23.74
C THR A 565 31.20 2.28 -23.38
N ASP A 566 32.45 1.83 -23.49
CA ASP A 566 32.80 0.45 -23.12
C ASP A 566 32.37 0.12 -21.70
N ASN A 567 31.93 -1.12 -21.48
CA ASN A 567 31.50 -1.58 -20.15
C ASN A 567 32.69 -1.86 -19.23
N SER A 568 33.49 -0.81 -18.98
CA SER A 568 34.69 -0.85 -18.14
C SER A 568 34.86 0.47 -17.38
N GLU A 569 35.79 0.50 -16.44
CA GLU A 569 36.18 1.71 -15.70
C GLU A 569 36.81 2.74 -16.65
N GLU A 570 37.65 2.28 -17.57
CA GLU A 570 38.27 3.09 -18.62
C GLU A 570 37.21 3.69 -19.57
N GLY A 571 36.17 2.93 -19.91
CA GLY A 571 35.05 3.41 -20.72
C GLY A 571 34.27 4.52 -20.02
N ILE A 572 34.02 4.39 -18.71
CA ILE A 572 33.37 5.45 -17.90
C ILE A 572 34.23 6.72 -17.90
N LEU A 573 35.54 6.58 -17.66
CA LEU A 573 36.49 7.70 -17.70
C LEU A 573 36.49 8.37 -19.07
N HIS A 574 36.53 7.58 -20.16
CA HIS A 574 36.48 8.09 -21.52
C HIS A 574 35.20 8.91 -21.79
N GLY A 575 34.04 8.44 -21.30
CA GLY A 575 32.78 9.17 -21.40
C GLY A 575 32.79 10.53 -20.69
N MET A 576 33.41 10.61 -19.48
CA MET A 576 33.62 11.88 -18.79
C MET A 576 34.52 12.83 -19.59
N GLN A 577 35.56 12.30 -20.26
CA GLN A 577 36.42 13.07 -21.15
C GLN A 577 35.68 13.58 -22.41
N LEU A 578 34.83 12.74 -23.01
CA LEU A 578 33.98 13.16 -24.14
C LEU A 578 33.03 14.30 -23.74
N PHE A 579 32.51 14.27 -22.50
CA PHE A 579 31.70 15.38 -21.99
C PHE A 579 32.54 16.69 -21.88
N ALA A 580 33.73 16.63 -21.32
CA ALA A 580 34.62 17.79 -21.26
C ALA A 580 35.00 18.35 -22.63
N GLU A 581 35.04 17.49 -23.67
CA GLU A 581 35.26 17.87 -25.06
C GLU A 581 33.99 18.41 -25.76
N GLY A 582 32.83 18.48 -25.04
CA GLY A 582 31.55 18.93 -25.58
C GLY A 582 30.93 17.96 -26.59
N LYS A 583 31.24 16.66 -26.50
CA LYS A 583 30.75 15.61 -27.42
C LYS A 583 29.57 14.80 -26.86
N VAL A 584 29.18 15.00 -25.60
CA VAL A 584 27.99 14.38 -25.00
C VAL A 584 26.86 15.39 -25.00
N HIS A 585 25.74 15.03 -25.61
CA HIS A 585 24.63 15.96 -25.81
C HIS A 585 23.34 15.44 -25.17
N PRO A 586 22.38 16.35 -24.82
CA PRO A 586 21.03 15.95 -24.45
C PRO A 586 20.34 15.21 -25.60
N ILE A 587 19.57 14.19 -25.26
CA ILE A 587 18.73 13.47 -26.21
C ILE A 587 17.31 14.04 -26.22
N GLN A 588 16.64 13.94 -27.37
CA GLN A 588 15.25 14.41 -27.53
C GLN A 588 14.33 13.22 -27.69
N ILE A 589 13.29 13.15 -26.85
CA ILE A 589 12.32 12.06 -26.82
C ILE A 589 10.90 12.62 -26.88
N ASP A 590 10.10 12.09 -27.79
CA ASP A 590 8.66 12.34 -27.84
C ASP A 590 7.94 11.33 -26.91
N PHE A 591 7.82 11.70 -25.64
CA PHE A 591 7.22 10.83 -24.63
C PHE A 591 5.72 10.61 -24.86
N ASP A 592 4.99 11.57 -25.41
CA ASP A 592 3.56 11.40 -25.73
C ASP A 592 3.38 10.28 -26.76
N LYS A 593 4.23 10.26 -27.80
CA LYS A 593 4.19 9.21 -28.81
C LYS A 593 4.55 7.83 -28.25
N ILE A 594 5.56 7.75 -27.38
CA ILE A 594 5.96 6.49 -26.75
C ILE A 594 4.84 5.97 -25.84
N ASN A 595 4.30 6.81 -24.98
CA ASN A 595 3.25 6.46 -24.05
C ASN A 595 2.00 5.98 -24.79
N ALA A 596 1.54 6.73 -25.79
CA ALA A 596 0.40 6.36 -26.61
C ALA A 596 0.60 5.01 -27.33
N ALA A 597 1.80 4.76 -27.87
CA ALA A 597 2.12 3.49 -28.51
C ALA A 597 2.12 2.32 -27.51
N SER A 598 2.71 2.51 -26.33
CA SER A 598 2.76 1.49 -25.27
C SER A 598 1.36 1.18 -24.71
N ALA A 599 0.54 2.20 -24.50
CA ALA A 599 -0.85 2.03 -24.07
C ALA A 599 -1.68 1.26 -25.13
N ALA A 600 -1.56 1.64 -26.39
CA ALA A 600 -2.25 0.95 -27.49
C ALA A 600 -1.84 -0.52 -27.61
N GLN A 601 -0.55 -0.83 -27.48
CA GLN A 601 -0.05 -2.22 -27.47
C GLN A 601 -0.58 -3.00 -26.27
N THR A 602 -0.57 -2.40 -25.07
CA THR A 602 -1.13 -3.01 -23.85
C THR A 602 -2.62 -3.31 -24.02
N GLU A 603 -3.39 -2.40 -24.59
CA GLU A 603 -4.82 -2.61 -24.86
C GLU A 603 -5.07 -3.70 -25.89
N ALA A 604 -4.23 -3.81 -26.92
CA ALA A 604 -4.31 -4.89 -27.90
C ALA A 604 -4.09 -6.27 -27.23
N LEU A 605 -3.10 -6.39 -26.35
CA LEU A 605 -2.85 -7.59 -25.57
C LEU A 605 -4.03 -7.94 -24.64
N ILE A 606 -4.61 -6.93 -23.97
CA ILE A 606 -5.82 -7.11 -23.15
C ILE A 606 -6.96 -7.65 -24.01
N LYS A 607 -7.17 -7.10 -25.18
CA LYS A 607 -8.22 -7.56 -26.11
C LYS A 607 -8.02 -9.02 -26.51
N ASP A 608 -6.80 -9.44 -26.78
CA ASP A 608 -6.49 -10.84 -27.08
C ASP A 608 -6.74 -11.74 -25.87
N CYS A 609 -6.31 -11.35 -24.66
CA CYS A 609 -6.54 -12.06 -23.42
C CYS A 609 -8.04 -12.27 -23.09
N ILE A 610 -8.88 -11.28 -23.39
CA ILE A 610 -10.34 -11.36 -23.10
C ILE A 610 -11.01 -12.53 -23.83
N HIS A 611 -10.48 -12.96 -24.97
CA HIS A 611 -11.02 -14.08 -25.75
C HIS A 611 -10.49 -15.45 -25.30
N ILE A 612 -9.55 -15.49 -24.37
CA ILE A 612 -8.97 -16.73 -23.85
C ILE A 612 -9.71 -17.18 -22.60
N SER A 613 -10.16 -18.44 -22.58
CA SER A 613 -10.73 -19.07 -21.40
C SER A 613 -9.90 -20.29 -20.99
N HIS A 614 -9.57 -20.38 -19.72
CA HIS A 614 -8.84 -21.51 -19.12
C HIS A 614 -9.74 -22.40 -18.26
N SER A 615 -11.07 -22.12 -18.22
CA SER A 615 -12.03 -22.86 -17.38
C SER A 615 -12.18 -24.34 -17.73
N GLU A 616 -11.82 -24.76 -18.95
CA GLU A 616 -11.96 -26.14 -19.43
C GLU A 616 -10.70 -27.00 -19.24
N ARG A 617 -9.60 -26.46 -18.73
CA ARG A 617 -8.34 -27.21 -18.54
C ARG A 617 -8.18 -27.92 -17.18
N ALA A 618 -9.24 -28.00 -16.39
CA ALA A 618 -9.26 -28.62 -15.07
C ALA A 618 -9.72 -30.10 -15.13
N HIS A 619 -9.09 -30.94 -15.98
CA HIS A 619 -9.30 -32.38 -15.95
C HIS A 619 -7.97 -33.14 -15.98
#